data_a9224bfd355c82869fd109e80d7f331a
#
_entry.id   a9224bfd355c82869fd109e80d7f331a
#
_cell.length_a   1.000
_cell.length_b   1.000
_cell.length_c   1.000
_cell.angle_alpha   90.00
_cell.angle_beta   90.00
_cell.angle_gamma   90.00
#
_symmetry.space_group_name_H-M   'P 1'
#
loop_
_entity.id
_entity.type
_entity.pdbx_description
1 polymer ?
#
loop_
_entity_poly.entity_id
_entity_poly.type
_entity_poly.pdbx_seq_one_letter_code
_entity_poly.pdbx_strand_id
1 'polypeptide(L)'
;MCVREIDPKETTRTLAFELWMKAPNPMVTFFKTYDVMPLIKVSKSRGMKFNMLLDFCIGKAAASVKEFYLLPVGDKLIQYDKLAVNTIVENKDGEVSSCDIACTDNLEKFNADYLRYTTEVCNTCIDHDLSDEYM
;
A
#
# COMPACT_ATOMS: atom_id res chain seq x y z
N MET A 1 0.45 -14.08 -14.56
CA MET A 1 -0.54 -13.00 -14.73
C MET A 1 -0.74 -12.39 -13.36
N CYS A 2 -0.41 -11.12 -13.20
CA CYS A 2 -0.34 -10.49 -11.86
C CYS A 2 -1.71 -10.13 -11.28
N VAL A 3 -2.77 -10.10 -12.09
CA VAL A 3 -4.12 -9.68 -11.71
C VAL A 3 -5.14 -10.62 -12.34
N ARG A 4 -6.08 -11.14 -11.56
CA ARG A 4 -7.12 -12.05 -12.05
C ARG A 4 -8.44 -11.87 -11.30
N GLU A 5 -9.55 -12.07 -12.01
CA GLU A 5 -10.86 -12.23 -11.39
C GLU A 5 -10.97 -13.61 -10.74
N ILE A 6 -11.51 -13.67 -9.53
CA ILE A 6 -11.75 -14.93 -8.81
C ILE A 6 -13.22 -15.01 -8.37
N ASP A 7 -13.76 -16.22 -8.26
CA ASP A 7 -15.07 -16.43 -7.67
C ASP A 7 -14.93 -16.24 -6.13
N PRO A 8 -15.71 -15.34 -5.52
CA PRO A 8 -15.72 -15.19 -4.06
C PRO A 8 -15.96 -16.49 -3.31
N LYS A 9 -16.66 -17.46 -3.92
CA LYS A 9 -16.92 -18.80 -3.34
C LYS A 9 -15.68 -19.67 -3.23
N GLU A 10 -14.63 -19.36 -3.99
CA GLU A 10 -13.33 -20.04 -3.90
C GLU A 10 -12.45 -19.49 -2.77
N THR A 11 -12.93 -18.48 -2.06
CA THR A 11 -12.21 -17.83 -0.96
C THR A 11 -12.91 -18.08 0.38
N THR A 12 -12.22 -17.80 1.48
CA THR A 12 -12.83 -17.79 2.83
C THR A 12 -13.68 -16.53 3.07
N ARG A 13 -13.87 -15.68 2.05
CA ARG A 13 -14.49 -14.36 2.17
C ARG A 13 -15.88 -14.25 1.50
N THR A 14 -16.46 -15.35 1.07
CA THR A 14 -17.76 -15.37 0.38
C THR A 14 -18.82 -14.56 1.11
N LEU A 15 -19.08 -14.87 2.38
CA LEU A 15 -20.09 -14.17 3.17
C LEU A 15 -19.73 -12.70 3.40
N ALA A 16 -18.46 -12.42 3.70
CA ALA A 16 -18.00 -11.05 3.89
C ALA A 16 -18.17 -10.23 2.61
N PHE A 17 -17.79 -10.77 1.46
CA PHE A 17 -17.96 -10.12 0.16
C PHE A 17 -19.43 -9.80 -0.10
N GLU A 18 -20.35 -10.78 0.05
CA GLU A 18 -21.80 -10.59 -0.18
C GLU A 18 -22.40 -9.52 0.75
N LEU A 19 -22.03 -9.53 2.02
CA LEU A 19 -22.52 -8.54 2.99
C LEU A 19 -22.00 -7.13 2.69
N TRP A 20 -20.71 -7.01 2.36
CA TRP A 20 -20.10 -5.71 2.07
C TRP A 20 -20.60 -5.12 0.77
N MET A 21 -20.79 -5.94 -0.27
CA MET A 21 -21.33 -5.46 -1.55
C MET A 21 -22.78 -4.94 -1.43
N LYS A 22 -23.53 -5.41 -0.43
CA LYS A 22 -24.91 -4.96 -0.14
C LYS A 22 -24.98 -3.83 0.90
N ALA A 23 -23.87 -3.54 1.58
CA ALA A 23 -23.85 -2.53 2.63
C ALA A 23 -23.94 -1.12 2.03
N PRO A 24 -24.78 -0.22 2.61
CA PRO A 24 -24.89 1.17 2.15
C PRO A 24 -23.57 1.95 2.28
N ASN A 25 -22.78 1.60 3.29
CA ASN A 25 -21.48 2.20 3.56
C ASN A 25 -20.52 1.13 4.11
N PRO A 26 -19.80 0.40 3.22
CA PRO A 26 -18.91 -0.67 3.61
C PRO A 26 -17.58 -0.12 4.16
N MET A 27 -17.63 0.54 5.32
CA MET A 27 -16.46 1.12 5.96
C MET A 27 -16.39 0.74 7.44
N VAL A 28 -15.19 0.35 7.87
CA VAL A 28 -14.85 0.11 9.29
C VAL A 28 -13.58 0.88 9.61
N THR A 29 -13.57 1.57 10.74
CA THR A 29 -12.40 2.29 11.23
C THR A 29 -11.88 1.63 12.50
N PHE A 30 -10.59 1.34 12.54
CA PHE A 30 -9.90 0.80 13.70
C PHE A 30 -8.87 1.80 14.20
N PHE A 31 -8.78 1.93 15.54
CA PHE A 31 -7.77 2.77 16.18
C PHE A 31 -6.86 1.89 17.04
N LYS A 32 -5.55 2.06 16.87
CA LYS A 32 -4.54 1.42 17.71
C LYS A 32 -3.34 2.35 17.87
N THR A 33 -2.85 2.46 19.10
CA THR A 33 -1.63 3.22 19.41
C THR A 33 -0.43 2.29 19.35
N TYR A 34 0.64 2.74 18.70
CA TYR A 34 1.92 2.05 18.60
C TYR A 34 3.05 2.93 19.14
N ASP A 35 4.00 2.33 19.86
CA ASP A 35 5.25 3.00 20.17
C ASP A 35 6.17 2.98 18.93
N VAL A 36 6.42 4.17 18.37
CA VAL A 36 7.28 4.35 17.19
C VAL A 36 8.71 4.76 17.54
N MET A 37 9.05 4.88 18.83
CA MET A 37 10.40 5.25 19.27
C MET A 37 11.51 4.33 18.74
N PRO A 38 11.32 2.99 18.63
CA PRO A 38 12.30 2.12 18.00
C PRO A 38 12.57 2.50 16.54
N LEU A 39 11.51 2.83 15.80
CA LEU A 39 11.62 3.22 14.38
C LEU A 39 12.33 4.56 14.21
N ILE A 40 12.05 5.54 15.09
CA ILE A 40 12.74 6.83 15.12
C ILE A 40 14.24 6.65 15.38
N LYS A 41 14.62 5.74 16.29
CA LYS A 41 16.03 5.43 16.56
C LYS A 41 16.73 4.86 15.33
N VAL A 42 16.10 3.92 14.63
CA VAL A 42 16.62 3.36 13.36
C VAL A 42 16.74 4.44 12.29
N SER A 43 15.72 5.27 12.11
CA SER A 43 15.72 6.41 11.19
C SER A 43 16.95 7.30 11.40
N LYS A 44 17.18 7.71 12.63
CA LYS A 44 18.33 8.58 13.00
C LYS A 44 19.68 7.89 12.82
N SER A 45 19.81 6.63 13.29
CA SER A 45 21.07 5.90 13.26
C SER A 45 21.50 5.49 11.85
N ARG A 46 20.56 5.24 10.95
CA ARG A 46 20.82 4.84 9.57
C ARG A 46 20.67 5.96 8.54
N GLY A 47 20.26 7.15 8.96
CA GLY A 47 20.02 8.27 8.05
C GLY A 47 18.86 8.03 7.08
N MET A 48 17.88 7.18 7.44
CA MET A 48 16.73 6.85 6.62
C MET A 48 15.52 7.70 7.02
N LYS A 49 14.66 8.04 6.05
CA LYS A 49 13.43 8.79 6.33
C LYS A 49 12.47 7.96 7.18
N PHE A 50 11.86 8.57 8.19
CA PHE A 50 10.91 7.91 9.08
C PHE A 50 9.70 7.34 8.32
N ASN A 51 9.09 8.15 7.44
CA ASN A 51 7.93 7.70 6.64
C ASN A 51 8.27 6.51 5.76
N MET A 52 9.44 6.52 5.12
CA MET A 52 9.90 5.38 4.32
C MET A 52 10.00 4.09 5.15
N LEU A 53 10.56 4.18 6.37
CA LEU A 53 10.65 3.02 7.28
C LEU A 53 9.27 2.56 7.75
N LEU A 54 8.36 3.48 8.02
CA LEU A 54 6.98 3.16 8.40
C LEU A 54 6.26 2.46 7.26
N ASP A 55 6.36 2.98 6.03
CA ASP A 55 5.78 2.39 4.82
C ASP A 55 6.33 0.99 4.55
N PHE A 56 7.65 0.80 4.71
CA PHE A 56 8.26 -0.53 4.62
C PHE A 56 7.67 -1.52 5.63
N CYS A 57 7.52 -1.11 6.90
CA CYS A 57 6.94 -1.96 7.95
C CYS A 57 5.48 -2.30 7.66
N ILE A 58 4.68 -1.32 7.19
CA ILE A 58 3.27 -1.51 6.82
C ILE A 58 3.17 -2.47 5.63
N GLY A 59 3.92 -2.25 4.57
CA GLY A 59 3.93 -3.10 3.38
C GLY A 59 4.33 -4.54 3.71
N LYS A 60 5.35 -4.72 4.54
CA LYS A 60 5.79 -6.04 5.00
C LYS A 60 4.74 -6.75 5.85
N ALA A 61 4.05 -6.03 6.74
CA ALA A 61 2.97 -6.58 7.54
C ALA A 61 1.77 -6.96 6.65
N ALA A 62 1.36 -6.08 5.73
CA ALA A 62 0.27 -6.34 4.80
C ALA A 62 0.55 -7.54 3.90
N ALA A 63 1.77 -7.70 3.40
CA ALA A 63 2.17 -8.82 2.55
C ALA A 63 2.00 -10.20 3.21
N SER A 64 1.94 -10.27 4.55
CA SER A 64 1.67 -11.50 5.30
C SER A 64 0.19 -11.87 5.39
N VAL A 65 -0.72 -11.00 4.96
CA VAL A 65 -2.17 -11.16 5.09
C VAL A 65 -2.79 -11.35 3.70
N LYS A 66 -3.33 -12.54 3.44
CA LYS A 66 -3.87 -12.93 2.12
C LYS A 66 -4.97 -12.01 1.62
N GLU A 67 -5.78 -11.48 2.52
CA GLU A 67 -6.92 -10.63 2.20
C GLU A 67 -6.51 -9.26 1.64
N PHE A 68 -5.30 -8.80 1.91
CA PHE A 68 -4.78 -7.56 1.29
C PHE A 68 -4.45 -7.70 -0.20
N TYR A 69 -4.50 -8.92 -0.74
CA TYR A 69 -4.36 -9.17 -2.18
C TYR A 69 -5.71 -9.23 -2.91
N LEU A 70 -6.82 -8.95 -2.22
CA LEU A 70 -8.18 -9.08 -2.75
C LEU A 70 -8.86 -7.72 -2.79
N LEU A 71 -9.28 -7.27 -3.96
CA LEU A 71 -9.99 -6.01 -4.15
C LEU A 71 -11.37 -6.24 -4.77
N PRO A 72 -12.46 -5.85 -4.10
CA PRO A 72 -13.77 -5.75 -4.73
C PRO A 72 -13.77 -4.60 -5.75
N VAL A 73 -14.10 -4.91 -7.01
CA VAL A 73 -14.21 -3.93 -8.09
C VAL A 73 -15.57 -4.12 -8.79
N GLY A 74 -16.50 -3.19 -8.57
CA GLY A 74 -17.88 -3.38 -8.99
C GLY A 74 -18.50 -4.59 -8.29
N ASP A 75 -18.99 -5.55 -9.05
CA ASP A 75 -19.59 -6.81 -8.59
C ASP A 75 -18.59 -8.00 -8.59
N LYS A 76 -17.31 -7.72 -8.83
CA LYS A 76 -16.24 -8.71 -9.00
C LYS A 76 -15.26 -8.66 -7.83
N LEU A 77 -14.60 -9.79 -7.59
CA LEU A 77 -13.45 -9.87 -6.68
C LEU A 77 -12.18 -10.09 -7.50
N ILE A 78 -11.26 -9.15 -7.39
CA ILE A 78 -9.99 -9.17 -8.11
C ILE A 78 -8.88 -9.60 -7.16
N GLN A 79 -8.07 -10.54 -7.58
CA GLN A 79 -6.87 -10.98 -6.87
C GLN A 79 -5.63 -10.43 -7.55
N TYR A 80 -4.76 -9.84 -6.74
CA TYR A 80 -3.43 -9.39 -7.12
C TYR A 80 -2.38 -10.37 -6.56
N ASP A 81 -1.24 -10.45 -7.23
CA ASP A 81 -0.08 -11.24 -6.75
C ASP A 81 0.96 -10.35 -6.07
N LYS A 82 0.80 -9.03 -6.15
CA LYS A 82 1.75 -8.04 -5.65
C LYS A 82 1.04 -6.93 -4.88
N LEU A 83 1.74 -6.35 -3.90
CA LEU A 83 1.29 -5.20 -3.13
C LEU A 83 2.20 -4.00 -3.36
N ALA A 84 1.61 -2.81 -3.32
CA ALA A 84 2.32 -1.55 -3.20
C ALA A 84 1.83 -0.76 -1.99
N VAL A 85 2.67 0.11 -1.46
CA VAL A 85 2.29 1.11 -0.46
C VAL A 85 2.15 2.43 -1.17
N ASN A 86 1.01 3.10 -0.98
CA ASN A 86 0.81 4.45 -1.48
C ASN A 86 1.28 5.46 -0.43
N THR A 87 2.09 6.42 -0.85
CA THR A 87 2.49 7.56 -0.03
C THR A 87 2.17 8.88 -0.74
N ILE A 88 1.89 9.90 0.04
CA ILE A 88 1.60 11.24 -0.47
C ILE A 88 2.86 12.08 -0.45
N VAL A 89 3.12 12.76 -1.55
CA VAL A 89 4.29 13.60 -1.77
C VAL A 89 3.83 15.05 -2.01
N GLU A 90 4.38 15.98 -1.25
CA GLU A 90 4.27 17.41 -1.60
C GLU A 90 5.15 17.66 -2.83
N ASN A 91 4.54 18.14 -3.91
CA ASN A 91 5.23 18.41 -5.16
C ASN A 91 5.79 19.83 -5.20
N LYS A 92 6.58 20.13 -6.23
CA LYS A 92 7.25 21.43 -6.40
C LYS A 92 6.28 22.63 -6.49
N ASP A 93 5.01 22.38 -6.82
CA ASP A 93 3.98 23.43 -6.94
C ASP A 93 3.23 23.66 -5.61
N GLY A 94 3.63 22.93 -4.53
CA GLY A 94 3.02 23.03 -3.21
C GLY A 94 1.69 22.28 -3.09
N GLU A 95 1.38 21.41 -4.06
CA GLU A 95 0.22 20.54 -4.05
C GLU A 95 0.64 19.12 -3.65
N VAL A 96 -0.32 18.22 -3.53
CA VAL A 96 -0.07 16.80 -3.20
C VAL A 96 -0.18 15.92 -4.43
N SER A 97 0.74 14.96 -4.54
CA SER A 97 0.75 13.93 -5.56
C SER A 97 0.84 12.55 -4.91
N SER A 98 0.35 11.55 -5.60
CA SER A 98 0.35 10.16 -5.16
C SER A 98 1.59 9.43 -5.66
N CYS A 99 2.14 8.54 -4.83
CA CYS A 99 3.32 7.77 -5.19
C CYS A 99 3.22 6.33 -4.65
N ASP A 100 3.09 5.37 -5.55
CA ASP A 100 3.08 3.96 -5.21
C ASP A 100 4.51 3.42 -5.16
N ILE A 101 4.81 2.67 -4.11
CA ILE A 101 6.10 2.00 -3.92
C ILE A 101 5.84 0.50 -3.79
N ALA A 102 6.41 -0.30 -4.67
CA ALA A 102 6.25 -1.75 -4.64
C ALA A 102 6.79 -2.36 -3.33
N CYS A 103 5.97 -3.20 -2.67
CA CYS A 103 6.38 -3.91 -1.47
C CYS A 103 7.50 -4.91 -1.78
N THR A 104 8.48 -5.00 -0.89
CA THR A 104 9.60 -5.94 -0.96
C THR A 104 10.09 -6.26 0.45
N ASP A 105 10.73 -7.42 0.62
CA ASP A 105 11.41 -7.79 1.88
C ASP A 105 12.79 -7.16 2.05
N ASN A 106 13.32 -6.55 1.00
CA ASN A 106 14.64 -5.91 1.00
C ASN A 106 14.51 -4.43 1.34
N LEU A 107 14.94 -4.03 2.54
CA LEU A 107 14.86 -2.65 3.02
C LEU A 107 15.69 -1.68 2.15
N GLU A 108 16.88 -2.09 1.72
CA GLU A 108 17.74 -1.21 0.92
C GLU A 108 17.13 -0.93 -0.45
N LYS A 109 16.53 -1.97 -1.07
CA LYS A 109 15.82 -1.81 -2.33
C LYS A 109 14.59 -0.90 -2.14
N PHE A 110 13.77 -1.14 -1.10
CA PHE A 110 12.61 -0.31 -0.82
C PHE A 110 12.99 1.16 -0.59
N ASN A 111 14.06 1.40 0.17
CA ASN A 111 14.58 2.75 0.40
C ASN A 111 15.03 3.43 -0.90
N ALA A 112 15.73 2.71 -1.77
CA ALA A 112 16.17 3.24 -3.05
C ALA A 112 14.98 3.60 -3.96
N ASP A 113 14.00 2.71 -4.07
CA ASP A 113 12.79 2.93 -4.85
C ASP A 113 11.96 4.10 -4.27
N TYR A 114 11.79 4.16 -2.95
CA TYR A 114 11.10 5.25 -2.26
C TYR A 114 11.73 6.61 -2.57
N LEU A 115 13.06 6.72 -2.40
CA LEU A 115 13.76 7.98 -2.66
C LEU A 115 13.68 8.39 -4.13
N ARG A 116 13.83 7.43 -5.04
CA ARG A 116 13.75 7.67 -6.49
C ARG A 116 12.37 8.20 -6.88
N TYR A 117 11.32 7.43 -6.60
CA TYR A 117 9.98 7.74 -7.08
C TYR A 117 9.37 8.97 -6.37
N THR A 118 9.58 9.14 -5.06
CA THR A 118 9.12 10.35 -4.38
C THR A 118 9.81 11.62 -4.90
N THR A 119 11.10 11.53 -5.27
CA THR A 119 11.81 12.66 -5.88
C THR A 119 11.29 12.95 -7.28
N GLU A 120 11.04 11.92 -8.08
CA GLU A 120 10.48 12.05 -9.43
C GLU A 120 9.09 12.68 -9.39
N VAL A 121 8.18 12.17 -8.54
CA VAL A 121 6.84 12.73 -8.33
C VAL A 121 6.90 14.18 -7.86
N CYS A 122 7.77 14.49 -6.90
CA CYS A 122 7.97 15.87 -6.42
C CYS A 122 8.35 16.82 -7.56
N ASN A 123 9.25 16.42 -8.44
CA ASN A 123 9.78 17.28 -9.50
C ASN A 123 8.86 17.37 -10.72
N THR A 124 8.14 16.30 -11.05
CA THR A 124 7.30 16.24 -12.24
C THR A 124 5.85 16.62 -12.00
N CYS A 125 5.37 16.56 -10.74
CA CYS A 125 3.96 16.70 -10.35
C CYS A 125 3.07 15.61 -11.00
N ILE A 126 3.66 14.51 -11.44
CA ILE A 126 2.95 13.37 -12.04
C ILE A 126 2.96 12.22 -11.04
N ASP A 127 1.78 11.66 -10.77
CA ASP A 127 1.62 10.52 -9.88
C ASP A 127 2.41 9.30 -10.39
N HIS A 128 3.00 8.55 -9.47
CA HIS A 128 3.57 7.23 -9.75
C HIS A 128 2.55 6.17 -9.39
N ASP A 129 1.89 5.61 -10.38
CA ASP A 129 0.76 4.68 -10.27
C ASP A 129 1.16 3.26 -10.69
N LEU A 130 0.95 2.30 -9.81
CA LEU A 130 1.19 0.87 -10.04
C LEU A 130 -0.11 0.04 -10.04
N SER A 131 -1.27 0.67 -10.00
CA SER A 131 -2.59 0.01 -9.80
C SER A 131 -2.95 -1.05 -10.86
N ASP A 132 -2.33 -1.01 -12.04
CA ASP A 132 -2.52 -2.03 -13.09
C ASP A 132 -1.98 -3.41 -12.70
N GLU A 133 -0.97 -3.48 -11.82
CA GLU A 133 -0.29 -4.73 -11.44
C GLU A 133 -0.26 -4.99 -9.94
N TYR A 134 -0.44 -3.96 -9.11
CA TYR A 134 -0.31 -3.99 -7.66
C TYR A 134 -1.60 -3.60 -6.97
N MET A 135 -1.90 -4.31 -5.86
CA MET A 135 -2.92 -3.92 -4.90
C MET A 135 -2.36 -2.91 -3.94
#